data_b28e17f80bcea0d23dc62aa973d2ed93
#
_entry.id   b28e17f80bcea0d23dc62aa973d2ed93
#
_cell.length_a   1.000
_cell.length_b   1.000
_cell.length_c   1.000
_cell.angle_alpha   90.00
_cell.angle_beta   90.00
_cell.angle_gamma   90.00
#
_symmetry.space_group_name_H-M   'P 1'
#
loop_
_entity.id
_entity.type
_entity.pdbx_description
1 polymer ?
#
loop_
_entity_poly.entity_id
_entity_poly.type
_entity_poly.pdbx_seq_one_letter_code
_entity_poly.pdbx_strand_id
1 'polypeptide(L)'
;FPLKSKFTPIPNIFFSEVLPQIDDLAELKVTLHIFWVLYQKRGYPRFITYGELLGDPALMRGIEGQGSAPELLRQGLNRAVSRGTLLHLTLERDGEVRDLYFVNTDADRRAVEKIKSGELKLGELVKAEPYQISPEQPNIFTLYEKNIGMVTPIIAEELKEAEKLYPASWIQDAFKEAVD
;
A
#
# COMPACT_ATOMS: atom_id res chain seq x y z
N PHE A 1 -10.51 -18.88 3.79
CA PHE A 1 -10.35 -17.56 4.40
C PHE A 1 -11.44 -17.32 5.43
N PRO A 2 -11.17 -16.63 6.56
CA PRO A 2 -12.19 -16.26 7.54
C PRO A 2 -13.25 -15.33 6.93
N LEU A 3 -14.50 -15.42 7.40
CA LEU A 3 -15.64 -14.63 6.88
C LEU A 3 -15.47 -13.10 7.00
N LYS A 4 -14.56 -12.63 7.85
CA LYS A 4 -14.27 -11.20 8.07
C LYS A 4 -12.85 -10.82 7.61
N SER A 5 -12.33 -11.45 6.56
CA SER A 5 -11.01 -11.11 6.00
C SER A 5 -11.03 -9.72 5.37
N LYS A 6 -10.00 -8.93 5.67
CA LYS A 6 -9.77 -7.65 4.98
C LYS A 6 -9.23 -7.90 3.58
N PHE A 7 -9.53 -6.99 2.67
CA PHE A 7 -9.07 -7.04 1.28
C PHE A 7 -8.12 -5.89 0.98
N THR A 8 -7.14 -6.15 0.13
CA THR A 8 -6.28 -5.13 -0.44
C THR A 8 -6.73 -4.88 -1.86
N PRO A 9 -7.15 -3.65 -2.22
CA PRO A 9 -7.51 -3.34 -3.59
C PRO A 9 -6.27 -3.34 -4.48
N ILE A 10 -6.34 -4.11 -5.56
CA ILE A 10 -5.32 -4.13 -6.61
C ILE A 10 -6.02 -3.73 -7.91
N PRO A 11 -5.46 -2.77 -8.69
CA PRO A 11 -6.06 -2.35 -9.96
C PRO A 11 -6.29 -3.52 -10.90
N ASN A 12 -7.45 -3.59 -11.57
CA ASN A 12 -7.76 -4.67 -12.51
C ASN A 12 -6.74 -4.80 -13.63
N ILE A 13 -6.14 -3.69 -14.07
CA ILE A 13 -5.07 -3.67 -15.08
C ILE A 13 -3.84 -4.48 -14.65
N PHE A 14 -3.60 -4.61 -13.35
CA PHE A 14 -2.54 -5.49 -12.86
C PHE A 14 -2.79 -6.94 -13.28
N PHE A 15 -4.02 -7.43 -13.15
CA PHE A 15 -4.37 -8.80 -13.48
C PHE A 15 -4.44 -9.05 -14.98
N SER A 16 -4.96 -8.08 -15.75
CA SER A 16 -5.15 -8.24 -17.19
C SER A 16 -3.89 -8.02 -18.02
N GLU A 17 -2.99 -7.15 -17.59
CA GLU A 17 -1.84 -6.74 -18.40
C GLU A 17 -0.49 -7.00 -17.75
N VAL A 18 -0.36 -6.79 -16.44
CA VAL A 18 0.94 -6.89 -15.76
C VAL A 18 1.24 -8.33 -15.34
N LEU A 19 0.31 -8.94 -14.63
CA LEU A 19 0.48 -10.31 -14.10
C LEU A 19 0.85 -11.35 -15.18
N PRO A 20 0.23 -11.36 -16.37
CA PRO A 20 0.61 -12.30 -17.44
C PRO A 20 2.06 -12.17 -17.94
N GLN A 21 2.71 -11.03 -17.67
CA GLN A 21 4.08 -10.77 -18.09
C GLN A 21 5.11 -11.09 -17.00
N ILE A 22 4.67 -11.37 -15.77
CA ILE A 22 5.56 -11.69 -14.65
C ILE A 22 5.86 -13.19 -14.69
N ASP A 23 7.11 -13.51 -14.98
CA ASP A 23 7.65 -14.88 -15.01
C ASP A 23 8.49 -15.22 -13.76
N ASP A 24 8.81 -14.21 -12.95
CA ASP A 24 9.64 -14.35 -11.76
C ASP A 24 8.78 -14.35 -10.49
N LEU A 25 8.88 -15.40 -9.69
CA LEU A 25 8.07 -15.54 -8.48
C LEU A 25 8.46 -14.55 -7.38
N ALA A 26 9.74 -14.16 -7.31
CA ALA A 26 10.17 -13.14 -6.35
C ALA A 26 9.60 -11.77 -6.74
N GLU A 27 9.61 -11.41 -8.03
CA GLU A 27 8.95 -10.19 -8.53
C GLU A 27 7.47 -10.16 -8.14
N LEU A 28 6.75 -11.26 -8.39
CA LEU A 28 5.32 -11.35 -8.07
C LEU A 28 5.06 -11.17 -6.58
N LYS A 29 5.76 -11.93 -5.75
CA LYS A 29 5.57 -11.88 -4.29
C LYS A 29 5.93 -10.52 -3.70
N VAL A 30 7.04 -9.92 -4.13
CA VAL A 30 7.48 -8.59 -3.69
C VAL A 30 6.45 -7.54 -4.11
N THR A 31 5.98 -7.56 -5.34
CA THR A 31 4.99 -6.60 -5.85
C THR A 31 3.67 -6.67 -5.07
N LEU A 32 3.12 -7.87 -4.88
CA LEU A 32 1.89 -8.06 -4.12
C LEU A 32 2.05 -7.65 -2.64
N HIS A 33 3.20 -7.95 -2.05
CA HIS A 33 3.50 -7.55 -0.68
C HIS A 33 3.56 -6.03 -0.54
N ILE A 34 4.19 -5.33 -1.48
CA ILE A 34 4.26 -3.86 -1.49
C ILE A 34 2.87 -3.26 -1.65
N PHE A 35 2.02 -3.77 -2.54
CA PHE A 35 0.63 -3.30 -2.65
C PHE A 35 -0.10 -3.43 -1.31
N TRP A 36 0.04 -4.57 -0.66
CA TRP A 36 -0.58 -4.82 0.64
C TRP A 36 -0.06 -3.85 1.73
N VAL A 37 1.26 -3.67 1.85
CA VAL A 37 1.85 -2.78 2.85
C VAL A 37 1.47 -1.33 2.61
N LEU A 38 1.59 -0.84 1.35
CA LEU A 38 1.28 0.55 1.02
C LEU A 38 -0.20 0.87 1.17
N TYR A 39 -1.09 -0.10 0.95
CA TYR A 39 -2.51 0.07 1.24
C TYR A 39 -2.79 0.33 2.72
N GLN A 40 -2.00 -0.26 3.61
CA GLN A 40 -2.16 -0.09 5.06
C GLN A 40 -1.46 1.16 5.60
N LYS A 41 -0.46 1.71 4.90
CA LYS A 41 0.19 2.96 5.31
C LYS A 41 -0.76 4.14 5.18
N ARG A 42 -0.68 5.06 6.14
CA ARG A 42 -1.43 6.33 6.13
C ARG A 42 -0.55 7.47 5.61
N GLY A 43 -1.21 8.57 5.24
CA GLY A 43 -0.53 9.76 4.72
C GLY A 43 -0.31 9.71 3.22
N TYR A 44 0.35 10.75 2.70
CA TYR A 44 0.68 10.92 1.29
C TYR A 44 2.00 11.68 1.16
N PRO A 45 2.91 11.29 0.27
CA PRO A 45 2.86 10.04 -0.54
C PRO A 45 3.08 8.78 0.31
N ARG A 46 2.60 7.63 -0.18
CA ARG A 46 2.82 6.34 0.47
C ARG A 46 4.01 5.66 -0.19
N PHE A 47 4.98 5.29 0.60
CA PHE A 47 6.18 4.58 0.15
C PHE A 47 6.64 3.55 1.17
N ILE A 48 7.49 2.65 0.72
CA ILE A 48 8.19 1.70 1.57
C ILE A 48 9.68 1.78 1.28
N THR A 49 10.50 1.67 2.31
CA THR A 49 11.96 1.67 2.16
C THR A 49 12.49 0.26 1.93
N TYR A 50 13.66 0.15 1.29
CA TYR A 50 14.35 -1.14 1.17
C TYR A 50 14.61 -1.77 2.55
N GLY A 51 14.96 -0.98 3.55
CA GLY A 51 15.18 -1.45 4.92
C GLY A 51 13.93 -2.04 5.57
N GLU A 52 12.75 -1.42 5.36
CA GLU A 52 11.48 -1.95 5.85
C GLU A 52 11.15 -3.31 5.20
N LEU A 53 11.37 -3.43 3.88
CA LEU A 53 11.16 -4.69 3.16
C LEU A 53 12.11 -5.79 3.64
N LEU A 54 13.38 -5.46 3.81
CA LEU A 54 14.40 -6.38 4.30
C LEU A 54 14.12 -6.84 5.74
N GLY A 55 13.56 -5.96 6.55
CA GLY A 55 13.17 -6.23 7.93
C GLY A 55 11.83 -6.97 8.07
N ASP A 56 11.08 -7.19 6.99
CA ASP A 56 9.78 -7.87 7.06
C ASP A 56 9.95 -9.41 7.03
N PRO A 57 9.71 -10.10 8.16
CA PRO A 57 9.94 -11.54 8.22
C PRO A 57 8.92 -12.35 7.42
N ALA A 58 7.74 -11.81 7.13
CA ALA A 58 6.74 -12.49 6.31
C ALA A 58 7.14 -12.48 4.84
N LEU A 59 7.60 -11.32 4.34
CA LEU A 59 8.12 -11.19 2.99
C LEU A 59 9.37 -12.07 2.82
N MET A 60 10.35 -11.94 3.71
CA MET A 60 11.62 -12.65 3.60
C MET A 60 11.44 -14.16 3.58
N ARG A 61 10.62 -14.73 4.47
CA ARG A 61 10.25 -16.15 4.43
C ARG A 61 9.47 -16.52 3.17
N GLY A 62 8.62 -15.61 2.69
CA GLY A 62 7.81 -15.83 1.50
C GLY A 62 8.60 -15.94 0.22
N ILE A 63 9.73 -15.23 0.10
CA ILE A 63 10.60 -15.24 -1.08
C ILE A 63 11.80 -16.18 -0.95
N GLU A 64 12.08 -16.69 0.24
CA GLU A 64 13.13 -17.67 0.44
C GLU A 64 12.89 -18.91 -0.42
N GLY A 65 13.88 -19.27 -1.23
CA GLY A 65 13.76 -20.33 -2.22
C GLY A 65 15.14 -20.81 -2.70
N GLN A 66 15.46 -20.63 -3.99
CA GLN A 66 16.72 -21.06 -4.59
C GLN A 66 17.88 -20.06 -4.45
N GLY A 67 17.79 -19.10 -3.54
CA GLY A 67 18.79 -18.07 -3.33
C GLY A 67 18.66 -17.40 -1.97
N SER A 68 19.53 -16.45 -1.66
CA SER A 68 19.38 -15.66 -0.44
C SER A 68 18.18 -14.73 -0.56
N ALA A 69 17.35 -14.65 0.48
CA ALA A 69 16.16 -13.80 0.47
C ALA A 69 16.48 -12.32 0.16
N PRO A 70 17.56 -11.71 0.67
CA PRO A 70 17.95 -10.34 0.29
C PRO A 70 18.28 -10.17 -1.21
N GLU A 71 18.89 -11.18 -1.85
CA GLU A 71 19.18 -11.14 -3.29
C GLU A 71 17.91 -11.26 -4.10
N LEU A 72 17.02 -12.19 -3.73
CA LEU A 72 15.72 -12.37 -4.36
C LEU A 72 14.83 -11.12 -4.19
N LEU A 73 14.87 -10.47 -3.02
CA LEU A 73 14.19 -9.19 -2.81
C LEU A 73 14.70 -8.13 -3.79
N ARG A 74 16.02 -7.97 -3.90
CA ARG A 74 16.63 -6.99 -4.81
C ARG A 74 16.29 -7.30 -6.27
N GLN A 75 16.35 -8.56 -6.67
CA GLN A 75 15.97 -9.01 -8.01
C GLN A 75 14.49 -8.70 -8.31
N GLY A 76 13.58 -9.06 -7.40
CA GLY A 76 12.15 -8.80 -7.56
C GLY A 76 11.84 -7.30 -7.66
N LEU A 77 12.45 -6.47 -6.81
CA LEU A 77 12.32 -5.02 -6.87
C LEU A 77 12.82 -4.44 -8.21
N ASN A 78 14.01 -4.85 -8.67
CA ASN A 78 14.57 -4.38 -9.93
C ASN A 78 13.69 -4.73 -11.12
N ARG A 79 13.14 -5.94 -11.15
CA ARG A 79 12.21 -6.39 -12.19
C ARG A 79 10.91 -5.59 -12.17
N ALA A 80 10.30 -5.40 -10.99
CA ALA A 80 9.06 -4.63 -10.84
C ALA A 80 9.23 -3.15 -11.24
N VAL A 81 10.38 -2.55 -10.93
CA VAL A 81 10.74 -1.18 -11.36
C VAL A 81 10.96 -1.13 -12.88
N SER A 82 11.72 -2.08 -13.45
CA SER A 82 11.97 -2.15 -14.90
C SER A 82 10.68 -2.37 -15.71
N ARG A 83 9.73 -3.12 -15.17
CA ARG A 83 8.40 -3.34 -15.75
C ARG A 83 7.50 -2.10 -15.62
N GLY A 84 7.83 -1.16 -14.75
CA GLY A 84 7.02 0.03 -14.49
C GLY A 84 5.84 -0.22 -13.54
N THR A 85 5.83 -1.30 -12.80
CA THR A 85 4.82 -1.56 -11.76
C THR A 85 5.09 -0.74 -10.52
N LEU A 86 6.37 -0.56 -10.19
CA LEU A 86 6.84 0.26 -9.08
C LEU A 86 7.70 1.42 -9.57
N LEU A 87 7.70 2.51 -8.79
CA LEU A 87 8.65 3.59 -8.92
C LEU A 87 9.74 3.43 -7.86
N HIS A 88 10.97 3.79 -8.20
CA HIS A 88 12.11 3.79 -7.30
C HIS A 88 12.70 5.19 -7.19
N LEU A 89 13.02 5.60 -5.99
CA LEU A 89 13.69 6.86 -5.69
C LEU A 89 14.77 6.63 -4.64
N THR A 90 16.00 6.99 -4.97
CA THR A 90 17.10 7.02 -4.01
C THR A 90 17.21 8.43 -3.42
N LEU A 91 17.21 8.54 -2.11
CA LEU A 91 17.44 9.78 -1.38
C LEU A 91 18.71 9.66 -0.56
N GLU A 92 19.56 10.68 -0.68
CA GLU A 92 20.69 10.87 0.20
C GLU A 92 20.37 12.02 1.17
N ARG A 93 20.44 11.71 2.46
CA ARG A 93 20.22 12.70 3.51
C ARG A 93 21.09 12.39 4.73
N ASP A 94 21.77 13.42 5.22
CA ASP A 94 22.63 13.32 6.42
C ASP A 94 23.71 12.21 6.31
N GLY A 95 24.17 11.92 5.08
CA GLY A 95 25.13 10.85 4.79
C GLY A 95 24.52 9.44 4.71
N GLU A 96 23.20 9.32 4.87
CA GLU A 96 22.48 8.04 4.68
C GLU A 96 21.79 8.00 3.30
N VAL A 97 22.01 6.90 2.59
CA VAL A 97 21.32 6.59 1.33
C VAL A 97 20.13 5.69 1.62
N ARG A 98 18.96 6.09 1.17
CA ARG A 98 17.72 5.33 1.34
C ARG A 98 17.02 5.14 0.01
N ASP A 99 16.69 3.89 -0.28
CA ASP A 99 15.89 3.51 -1.43
C ASP A 99 14.42 3.43 -1.05
N LEU A 100 13.59 4.17 -1.76
CA LEU A 100 12.15 4.30 -1.58
C LEU A 100 11.43 3.70 -2.77
N TYR A 101 10.36 2.96 -2.50
CA TYR A 101 9.53 2.33 -3.53
C TYR A 101 8.08 2.79 -3.38
N PHE A 102 7.45 3.09 -4.51
CA PHE A 102 6.06 3.55 -4.61
C PHE A 102 5.32 2.69 -5.64
N VAL A 103 4.00 2.63 -5.56
CA VAL A 103 3.21 2.09 -6.67
C VAL A 103 3.26 3.09 -7.84
N ASN A 104 3.36 2.60 -9.07
CA ASN A 104 3.40 3.48 -10.23
C ASN A 104 2.00 3.99 -10.60
N THR A 105 1.49 4.96 -9.84
CA THR A 105 0.27 5.71 -10.14
C THR A 105 0.59 7.11 -10.62
N ASP A 106 -0.38 7.77 -11.28
CA ASP A 106 -0.22 9.18 -11.69
C ASP A 106 0.04 10.11 -10.50
N ALA A 107 -0.58 9.83 -9.35
CA ALA A 107 -0.39 10.59 -8.13
C ALA A 107 1.03 10.40 -7.59
N ASP A 108 1.51 9.15 -7.54
CA ASP A 108 2.83 8.86 -7.00
C ASP A 108 3.95 9.33 -7.94
N ARG A 109 3.77 9.28 -9.27
CA ARG A 109 4.71 9.91 -10.22
C ARG A 109 4.88 11.40 -9.94
N ARG A 110 3.76 12.13 -9.77
CA ARG A 110 3.81 13.56 -9.42
C ARG A 110 4.47 13.79 -8.06
N ALA A 111 4.22 12.93 -7.08
CA ALA A 111 4.86 13.02 -5.77
C ALA A 111 6.39 12.83 -5.87
N VAL A 112 6.83 11.83 -6.61
CA VAL A 112 8.27 11.57 -6.83
C VAL A 112 8.96 12.77 -7.49
N GLU A 113 8.33 13.39 -8.51
CA GLU A 113 8.89 14.59 -9.14
C GLU A 113 8.96 15.80 -8.16
N LYS A 114 7.96 15.99 -7.33
CA LYS A 114 7.98 17.02 -6.28
C LYS A 114 9.03 16.77 -5.19
N ILE A 115 9.30 15.51 -4.88
CA ILE A 115 10.39 15.15 -3.96
C ILE A 115 11.74 15.45 -4.60
N LYS A 116 11.93 15.08 -5.87
CA LYS A 116 13.18 15.35 -6.62
C LYS A 116 13.45 16.85 -6.77
N SER A 117 12.41 17.64 -6.99
CA SER A 117 12.55 19.11 -7.10
C SER A 117 12.73 19.81 -5.74
N GLY A 118 12.60 19.08 -4.63
CA GLY A 118 12.65 19.66 -3.28
C GLY A 118 11.39 20.41 -2.84
N GLU A 119 10.35 20.40 -3.68
CA GLU A 119 9.05 21.01 -3.35
C GLU A 119 8.35 20.25 -2.22
N LEU A 120 8.49 18.91 -2.21
CA LEU A 120 7.97 18.04 -1.16
C LEU A 120 9.10 17.49 -0.28
N LYS A 121 9.15 17.93 0.97
CA LYS A 121 10.16 17.47 1.93
C LYS A 121 9.65 16.25 2.69
N LEU A 122 10.29 15.11 2.51
CA LEU A 122 10.02 13.87 3.26
C LEU A 122 10.57 13.89 4.71
N GLY A 123 11.04 15.04 5.19
CA GLY A 123 11.83 15.15 6.41
C GLY A 123 11.21 14.66 7.71
N GLU A 124 9.90 14.66 7.83
CA GLU A 124 9.19 14.16 9.01
C GLU A 124 8.58 12.76 8.78
N LEU A 125 8.39 12.37 7.52
CA LEU A 125 7.80 11.07 7.14
C LEU A 125 8.80 9.91 7.18
N VAL A 126 10.10 10.20 7.14
CA VAL A 126 11.19 9.20 7.11
C VAL A 126 11.61 8.74 8.52
N LYS A 127 11.03 9.28 9.58
CA LYS A 127 11.02 8.55 10.86
C LYS A 127 10.03 7.40 10.69
N ALA A 128 10.46 6.38 9.93
CA ALA A 128 9.73 5.16 9.78
C ALA A 128 9.57 4.53 11.17
N GLU A 129 8.40 4.72 11.79
CA GLU A 129 7.99 3.77 12.79
C GLU A 129 7.92 2.41 12.11
N PRO A 130 8.45 1.36 12.75
CA PRO A 130 8.32 0.01 12.21
C PRO A 130 6.86 -0.20 11.85
N TYR A 131 6.60 -0.70 10.65
CA TYR A 131 5.29 -1.06 10.19
C TYR A 131 4.60 -1.91 11.28
N GLN A 132 3.72 -1.28 12.03
CA GLN A 132 2.83 -1.95 12.96
C GLN A 132 1.50 -2.14 12.25
N ILE A 133 1.04 -3.37 12.17
CA ILE A 133 -0.34 -3.69 11.80
C ILE A 133 -1.22 -3.10 12.90
N SER A 134 -1.49 -1.81 12.82
CA SER A 134 -2.52 -1.21 13.67
C SER A 134 -3.85 -1.78 13.24
N PRO A 135 -4.69 -2.27 14.17
CA PRO A 135 -6.06 -2.56 13.85
C PRO A 135 -6.69 -1.26 13.35
N GLU A 136 -6.96 -1.18 12.05
CA GLU A 136 -7.65 -0.02 11.47
C GLU A 136 -8.96 0.17 12.20
N GLN A 137 -9.17 1.39 12.70
CA GLN A 137 -10.53 1.83 12.90
C GLN A 137 -11.18 1.85 11.51
N PRO A 138 -12.22 1.06 11.27
CA PRO A 138 -12.83 0.97 9.96
C PRO A 138 -13.35 2.35 9.57
N ASN A 139 -12.90 2.89 8.41
CA ASN A 139 -13.50 4.07 7.83
C ASN A 139 -14.94 3.74 7.37
N ILE A 140 -15.74 4.74 7.12
CA ILE A 140 -17.15 4.58 6.75
C ILE A 140 -17.36 3.67 5.52
N PHE A 141 -16.46 3.71 4.53
CA PHE A 141 -16.50 2.86 3.34
C PHE A 141 -16.27 1.39 3.69
N THR A 142 -15.26 1.13 4.52
CA THR A 142 -14.96 -0.21 5.02
C THR A 142 -16.11 -0.77 5.87
N LEU A 143 -16.77 0.07 6.66
CA LEU A 143 -17.94 -0.31 7.44
C LEU A 143 -19.12 -0.67 6.51
N TYR A 144 -19.35 0.13 5.48
CA TYR A 144 -20.41 -0.13 4.49
C TYR A 144 -20.16 -1.44 3.74
N GLU A 145 -18.95 -1.63 3.17
CA GLU A 145 -18.61 -2.83 2.40
C GLU A 145 -18.68 -4.11 3.22
N LYS A 146 -18.34 -4.03 4.52
CA LYS A 146 -18.39 -5.19 5.41
C LYS A 146 -19.79 -5.61 5.82
N ASN A 147 -20.72 -4.66 5.89
CA ASN A 147 -22.00 -4.87 6.54
C ASN A 147 -23.18 -4.82 5.54
N ILE A 148 -23.05 -4.07 4.44
CA ILE A 148 -24.15 -3.79 3.53
C ILE A 148 -23.90 -4.29 2.10
N GLY A 149 -22.72 -3.96 1.52
CA GLY A 149 -22.41 -4.40 0.17
C GLY A 149 -21.38 -3.52 -0.56
N MET A 150 -21.25 -3.70 -1.87
CA MET A 150 -20.31 -2.94 -2.68
C MET A 150 -20.65 -1.44 -2.70
N VAL A 151 -19.63 -0.61 -2.50
CA VAL A 151 -19.74 0.85 -2.62
C VAL A 151 -19.82 1.23 -4.10
N THR A 152 -20.96 1.78 -4.50
CA THR A 152 -21.14 2.40 -5.82
C THR A 152 -20.71 3.88 -5.77
N PRO A 153 -20.48 4.55 -6.92
CA PRO A 153 -20.13 5.97 -6.94
C PRO A 153 -21.13 6.88 -6.21
N ILE A 154 -22.41 6.59 -6.31
CA ILE A 154 -23.48 7.34 -5.63
C ILE A 154 -23.38 7.14 -4.13
N ILE A 155 -23.24 5.92 -3.66
CA ILE A 155 -23.08 5.58 -2.25
C ILE A 155 -21.78 6.18 -1.70
N ALA A 156 -20.71 6.22 -2.50
CA ALA A 156 -19.46 6.83 -2.09
C ALA A 156 -19.60 8.34 -1.81
N GLU A 157 -20.40 9.05 -2.56
CA GLU A 157 -20.67 10.48 -2.31
C GLU A 157 -21.51 10.68 -1.04
N GLU A 158 -22.55 9.90 -0.84
CA GLU A 158 -23.39 9.94 0.37
C GLU A 158 -22.57 9.59 1.64
N LEU A 159 -21.72 8.57 1.55
CA LEU A 159 -20.83 8.20 2.67
C LEU A 159 -19.83 9.31 3.01
N LYS A 160 -19.27 10.01 2.01
CA LYS A 160 -18.40 11.16 2.22
C LYS A 160 -19.13 12.34 2.90
N GLU A 161 -20.38 12.57 2.54
CA GLU A 161 -21.20 13.58 3.21
C GLU A 161 -21.51 13.19 4.65
N ALA A 162 -21.86 11.94 4.89
CA ALA A 162 -22.10 11.44 6.24
C ALA A 162 -20.85 11.57 7.14
N GLU A 163 -19.65 11.27 6.61
CA GLU A 163 -18.39 11.39 7.36
C GLU A 163 -18.07 12.86 7.74
N LYS A 164 -18.56 13.83 6.97
CA LYS A 164 -18.42 15.27 7.29
C LYS A 164 -19.42 15.75 8.33
N LEU A 165 -20.62 15.17 8.33
CA LEU A 165 -21.75 15.64 9.13
C LEU A 165 -21.84 14.98 10.52
N TYR A 166 -21.35 13.74 10.66
CA TYR A 166 -21.53 12.94 11.86
C TYR A 166 -20.21 12.46 12.45
N PRO A 167 -20.09 12.39 13.80
CA PRO A 167 -18.94 11.79 14.48
C PRO A 167 -18.75 10.32 14.09
N ALA A 168 -17.51 9.85 13.99
CA ALA A 168 -17.18 8.47 13.61
C ALA A 168 -17.83 7.41 14.51
N SER A 169 -18.04 7.71 15.81
CA SER A 169 -18.75 6.84 16.76
C SER A 169 -20.21 6.62 16.38
N TRP A 170 -20.90 7.68 15.97
CA TRP A 170 -22.31 7.60 15.57
C TRP A 170 -22.48 6.78 14.27
N ILE A 171 -21.56 6.95 13.35
CA ILE A 171 -21.54 6.18 12.11
C ILE A 171 -21.33 4.68 12.42
N GLN A 172 -20.41 4.35 13.34
CA GLN A 172 -20.18 2.96 13.74
C GLN A 172 -21.39 2.33 14.42
N ASP A 173 -22.09 3.09 15.28
CA ASP A 173 -23.27 2.59 15.99
C ASP A 173 -24.44 2.41 15.02
N ALA A 174 -24.63 3.31 14.05
CA ALA A 174 -25.64 3.15 12.99
C ALA A 174 -25.40 1.90 12.14
N PHE A 175 -24.15 1.57 11.81
CA PHE A 175 -23.83 0.33 11.07
C PHE A 175 -24.06 -0.92 11.90
N LYS A 176 -23.88 -0.89 13.22
CA LYS A 176 -24.20 -2.02 14.09
C LYS A 176 -25.71 -2.26 14.16
N GLU A 177 -26.49 -1.18 14.30
CA GLU A 177 -27.95 -1.26 14.34
C GLU A 177 -28.57 -1.71 13.02
N ALA A 178 -27.95 -1.38 11.87
CA ALA A 178 -28.46 -1.76 10.56
C ALA A 178 -28.23 -3.25 10.21
N VAL A 179 -27.45 -3.99 11.01
CA VAL A 179 -27.04 -5.39 10.73
C VAL A 179 -27.62 -6.38 11.74
N ASP A 180 -28.27 -5.90 12.83
CA ASP A 180 -29.06 -6.71 13.77
C ASP A 180 -30.51 -6.91 13.24
#